data_56d48a9711d69b292d705e84aabe27cd
#
_entry.id   56d48a9711d69b292d705e84aabe27cd
#
_cell.length_a   1.000
_cell.length_b   1.000
_cell.length_c   1.000
_cell.angle_alpha   90.00
_cell.angle_beta   90.00
_cell.angle_gamma   90.00
#
_symmetry.space_group_name_H-M   'P 1'
#
loop_
_entity.id
_entity.type
_entity.pdbx_description
1 polymer ?
#
loop_
_entity_poly.entity_id
_entity_poly.type
_entity_poly.pdbx_seq_one_letter_code
_entity_poly.pdbx_strand_id
1 'polypeptide(L)'
;MTAIAISGMGLTGVLRLTWVHDNLAHVLEHCEVDEPSGTWTGLAGPGYGLALGADVDNAVLREMAAGSELADLIWEAPDQFTADHAQVFRDAMHAHLAGDAERAGQLWENLRAIWSHAWSANYAVLEFMQGTGLTRFSPVKPQHWVVASFEHHTSPHGLPRPHVHNIVLTSLTTAANVR
;
A
#
# COMPACT_ATOMS: atom_id res chain seq x y z
N MET A 1 6.15 -13.98 -11.39
CA MET A 1 5.23 -12.84 -11.25
C MET A 1 3.82 -13.36 -11.58
N THR A 2 2.92 -13.34 -10.63
CA THR A 2 1.53 -13.79 -10.84
C THR A 2 0.61 -12.58 -10.66
N ALA A 3 -0.17 -12.25 -11.68
CA ALA A 3 -1.15 -11.17 -11.62
C ALA A 3 -2.55 -11.75 -11.38
N ILE A 4 -3.29 -11.18 -10.45
CA ILE A 4 -4.70 -11.51 -10.18
C ILE A 4 -5.51 -10.26 -10.43
N ALA A 5 -6.45 -10.32 -11.36
CA ALA A 5 -7.44 -9.27 -11.54
C ALA A 5 -8.59 -9.49 -10.55
N ILE A 6 -8.88 -8.51 -9.73
CA ILE A 6 -10.01 -8.52 -8.81
C ILE A 6 -10.96 -7.42 -9.24
N SER A 7 -12.18 -7.80 -9.62
CA SER A 7 -13.26 -6.86 -9.91
C SER A 7 -14.29 -6.94 -8.79
N GLY A 8 -14.53 -5.85 -8.12
CA GLY A 8 -15.57 -5.74 -7.10
C GLY A 8 -15.83 -4.27 -6.77
N MET A 9 -17.07 -3.90 -6.53
CA MET A 9 -17.53 -2.56 -6.15
C MET A 9 -17.17 -1.41 -7.11
N GLY A 10 -17.08 -1.67 -8.42
CA GLY A 10 -16.83 -0.62 -9.42
C GLY A 10 -15.39 -0.15 -9.55
N LEU A 11 -14.48 -0.67 -8.75
CA LEU A 11 -13.04 -0.45 -8.86
C LEU A 11 -12.38 -1.76 -9.30
N THR A 12 -11.86 -1.77 -10.52
CA THR A 12 -11.00 -2.84 -11.02
C THR A 12 -9.55 -2.43 -10.72
N GLY A 13 -8.85 -3.22 -9.94
CA GLY A 13 -7.41 -3.08 -9.72
C GLY A 13 -6.68 -4.33 -10.17
N VAL A 14 -5.41 -4.22 -10.43
CA VAL A 14 -4.53 -5.35 -10.69
C VAL A 14 -3.68 -5.57 -9.45
N LEU A 15 -3.86 -6.72 -8.80
CA LEU A 15 -2.97 -7.14 -7.71
C LEU A 15 -1.82 -7.95 -8.30
N ARG A 16 -0.59 -7.50 -8.08
CA ARG A 16 0.63 -8.23 -8.45
C ARG A 16 1.31 -8.73 -7.19
N LEU A 17 1.63 -10.01 -7.17
CA LEU A 17 2.43 -10.61 -6.12
C LEU A 17 3.88 -10.71 -6.61
N THR A 18 4.77 -10.02 -5.93
CA THR A 18 6.20 -10.09 -6.17
C THR A 18 6.90 -10.62 -4.92
N TRP A 19 7.53 -11.79 -5.03
CA TRP A 19 8.37 -12.33 -3.96
C TRP A 19 9.73 -11.68 -4.08
N VAL A 20 10.08 -10.75 -3.19
CA VAL A 20 11.38 -10.07 -3.28
C VAL A 20 11.89 -9.73 -1.89
N HIS A 21 13.00 -10.33 -1.52
CA HIS A 21 13.75 -9.95 -0.31
C HIS A 21 14.33 -8.52 -0.40
N ASP A 22 14.55 -8.01 -1.60
CA ASP A 22 15.24 -6.73 -1.84
C ASP A 22 14.29 -5.53 -1.92
N ASN A 23 12.98 -5.74 -2.05
CA ASN A 23 12.01 -4.65 -2.23
C ASN A 23 11.78 -3.81 -0.98
N LEU A 24 12.02 -4.34 0.22
CA LEU A 24 11.80 -3.58 1.44
C LEU A 24 12.68 -2.33 1.49
N ALA A 25 13.96 -2.44 1.12
CA ALA A 25 14.87 -1.30 1.07
C ALA A 25 14.35 -0.24 0.08
N HIS A 26 13.94 -0.67 -1.10
CA HIS A 26 13.41 0.22 -2.14
C HIS A 26 12.11 0.93 -1.69
N VAL A 27 11.16 0.18 -1.12
CA VAL A 27 9.91 0.76 -0.59
C VAL A 27 10.21 1.79 0.50
N LEU A 28 11.12 1.48 1.44
CA LEU A 28 11.47 2.38 2.54
C LEU A 28 12.26 3.60 2.06
N GLU A 29 13.12 3.48 1.05
CA GLU A 29 13.82 4.61 0.44
C GLU A 29 12.84 5.63 -0.14
N HIS A 30 11.78 5.17 -0.81
CA HIS A 30 10.75 6.07 -1.35
C HIS A 30 9.94 6.76 -0.25
N CYS A 31 9.64 6.07 0.86
CA CYS A 31 8.91 6.63 1.99
C CYS A 31 9.71 7.66 2.79
N GLU A 32 11.03 7.67 2.69
CA GLU A 32 11.88 8.61 3.45
C GLU A 32 11.98 9.99 2.79
N VAL A 33 11.61 10.13 1.52
CA VAL A 33 11.93 11.37 0.77
C VAL A 33 10.74 12.31 0.61
N ASP A 34 9.53 11.85 0.30
CA ASP A 34 8.38 12.76 0.07
C ASP A 34 7.00 12.06 0.11
N GLU A 35 6.91 10.80 0.52
CA GLU A 35 5.65 10.04 0.51
C GLU A 35 5.14 9.77 1.94
N PRO A 36 3.83 9.54 2.12
CA PRO A 36 3.25 9.27 3.45
C PRO A 36 3.91 8.08 4.13
N SER A 37 4.01 8.12 5.46
CA SER A 37 4.40 6.96 6.25
C SER A 37 3.47 5.78 5.96
N GLY A 38 4.00 4.56 5.98
CA GLY A 38 3.19 3.36 5.83
C GLY A 38 2.19 3.19 6.97
N THR A 39 1.19 2.34 6.75
CA THR A 39 0.12 2.06 7.72
C THR A 39 0.03 0.56 7.99
N TRP A 40 -0.11 0.16 9.26
CA TRP A 40 -0.35 -1.23 9.63
C TRP A 40 -1.78 -1.67 9.25
N THR A 41 -1.91 -2.68 8.38
CA THR A 41 -3.21 -3.11 7.81
C THR A 41 -3.51 -4.59 7.98
N GLY A 42 -2.53 -5.40 8.36
CA GLY A 42 -2.70 -6.85 8.52
C GLY A 42 -3.49 -7.24 9.76
N LEU A 43 -4.44 -8.19 9.65
CA LEU A 43 -5.30 -8.64 10.76
C LEU A 43 -4.52 -9.24 11.94
N ALA A 44 -3.32 -9.77 11.72
CA ALA A 44 -2.49 -10.31 12.78
C ALA A 44 -1.70 -9.25 13.56
N GLY A 45 -1.62 -8.02 13.05
CA GLY A 45 -0.87 -6.92 13.68
C GLY A 45 -1.12 -6.75 15.17
N PRO A 46 -2.38 -6.70 15.66
CA PRO A 46 -2.68 -6.57 17.09
C PRO A 46 -2.08 -7.66 17.98
N GLY A 47 -1.93 -8.88 17.46
CA GLY A 47 -1.25 -9.98 18.17
C GLY A 47 0.24 -9.74 18.40
N TYR A 48 0.83 -8.81 17.68
CA TYR A 48 2.23 -8.39 17.79
C TYR A 48 2.38 -6.97 18.39
N GLY A 49 1.30 -6.42 18.95
CA GLY A 49 1.31 -5.07 19.54
C GLY A 49 1.21 -3.93 18.53
N LEU A 50 0.87 -4.22 17.27
CA LEU A 50 0.73 -3.23 16.20
C LEU A 50 -0.75 -2.86 16.06
N ALA A 51 -1.09 -1.60 16.24
CA ALA A 51 -2.46 -1.14 16.08
C ALA A 51 -2.80 -1.00 14.58
N LEU A 52 -3.95 -1.54 14.17
CA LEU A 52 -4.46 -1.33 12.81
C LEU A 52 -4.70 0.15 12.56
N GLY A 53 -4.28 0.63 11.40
CA GLY A 53 -4.38 2.04 11.03
C GLY A 53 -3.33 2.95 11.64
N ALA A 54 -2.44 2.43 12.50
CA ALA A 54 -1.32 3.21 13.03
C ALA A 54 -0.19 3.31 11.99
N ASP A 55 0.58 4.38 12.09
CA ASP A 55 1.76 4.60 11.26
C ASP A 55 2.79 3.48 11.47
N VAL A 56 3.45 3.10 10.39
CA VAL A 56 4.54 2.13 10.42
C VAL A 56 5.81 2.82 10.94
N ASP A 57 6.33 2.28 12.04
CA ASP A 57 7.70 2.59 12.44
C ASP A 57 8.66 1.75 11.60
N ASN A 58 9.46 2.41 10.77
CA ASN A 58 10.41 1.76 9.88
C ASN A 58 11.47 0.94 10.61
N ALA A 59 11.83 1.31 11.84
CA ALA A 59 12.78 0.52 12.63
C ALA A 59 12.14 -0.79 13.10
N VAL A 60 10.90 -0.73 13.57
CA VAL A 60 10.11 -1.91 13.96
C VAL A 60 9.90 -2.83 12.75
N LEU A 61 9.53 -2.27 11.59
CA LEU A 61 9.35 -3.06 10.38
C LEU A 61 10.64 -3.78 9.96
N ARG A 62 11.79 -3.08 9.96
CA ARG A 62 13.09 -3.69 9.63
C ARG A 62 13.47 -4.81 10.60
N GLU A 63 13.24 -4.62 11.90
CA GLU A 63 13.48 -5.64 12.91
C GLU A 63 12.63 -6.89 12.68
N MET A 64 11.33 -6.70 12.45
CA MET A 64 10.41 -7.81 12.16
C MET A 64 10.75 -8.51 10.86
N ALA A 65 11.16 -7.75 9.84
CA ALA A 65 11.54 -8.28 8.53
C ALA A 65 12.80 -9.11 8.55
N ALA A 66 13.76 -8.79 9.41
CA ALA A 66 15.05 -9.49 9.49
C ALA A 66 14.94 -10.99 9.82
N GLY A 67 13.84 -11.42 10.45
CA GLY A 67 13.57 -12.81 10.81
C GLY A 67 12.42 -13.45 10.02
N SER A 68 11.93 -12.80 8.96
CA SER A 68 10.70 -13.17 8.28
C SER A 68 10.93 -13.38 6.79
N GLU A 69 10.12 -14.26 6.18
CA GLU A 69 9.93 -14.23 4.73
C GLU A 69 8.99 -13.08 4.38
N LEU A 70 9.36 -12.32 3.35
CA LEU A 70 8.61 -11.16 2.89
C LEU A 70 7.95 -11.45 1.55
N ALA A 71 6.74 -10.94 1.40
CA ALA A 71 6.08 -10.84 0.11
C ALA A 71 5.61 -9.40 -0.08
N ASP A 72 5.80 -8.86 -1.26
CA ASP A 72 5.25 -7.58 -1.66
C ASP A 72 4.01 -7.81 -2.54
N LEU A 73 2.85 -7.42 -2.01
CA LEU A 73 1.58 -7.44 -2.71
C LEU A 73 1.33 -6.04 -3.24
N ILE A 74 1.60 -5.81 -4.52
CA ILE A 74 1.39 -4.51 -5.13
C ILE A 74 -0.05 -4.43 -5.66
N TRP A 75 -0.84 -3.51 -5.09
CA TRP A 75 -2.10 -3.09 -5.69
C TRP A 75 -1.83 -1.94 -6.64
N GLU A 76 -2.22 -2.07 -7.90
CA GLU A 76 -2.11 -1.02 -8.90
C GLU A 76 -3.49 -0.51 -9.30
N ALA A 77 -3.61 0.81 -9.38
CA ALA A 77 -4.82 1.44 -9.87
C ALA A 77 -5.06 1.10 -11.36
N PRO A 78 -6.32 0.99 -11.80
CA PRO A 78 -6.64 0.86 -13.21
C PRO A 78 -6.11 2.03 -14.03
N ASP A 79 -5.84 1.81 -15.32
CA ASP A 79 -5.32 2.85 -16.23
C ASP A 79 -6.21 4.10 -16.26
N GLN A 80 -7.53 3.94 -16.28
CA GLN A 80 -8.46 5.07 -16.25
C GLN A 80 -8.33 5.88 -14.96
N PHE A 81 -8.24 5.22 -13.82
CA PHE A 81 -8.03 5.89 -12.52
C PHE A 81 -6.70 6.65 -12.52
N THR A 82 -5.64 6.02 -13.05
CA THR A 82 -4.32 6.67 -13.16
C THR A 82 -4.37 7.90 -14.05
N ALA A 83 -5.11 7.85 -15.17
CA ALA A 83 -5.29 8.97 -16.07
C ALA A 83 -6.07 10.13 -15.41
N ASP A 84 -7.17 9.81 -14.72
CA ASP A 84 -8.00 10.79 -14.02
C ASP A 84 -7.22 11.44 -12.87
N HIS A 85 -6.49 10.66 -12.06
CA HIS A 85 -5.62 11.16 -11.00
C HIS A 85 -4.54 12.11 -11.57
N ALA A 86 -3.86 11.69 -12.63
CA ALA A 86 -2.83 12.50 -13.27
C ALA A 86 -3.38 13.82 -13.86
N GLN A 87 -4.62 13.80 -14.38
CA GLN A 87 -5.27 15.01 -14.88
C GLN A 87 -5.58 15.99 -13.75
N VAL A 88 -6.22 15.51 -12.67
CA VAL A 88 -6.55 16.38 -11.52
C VAL A 88 -5.28 16.91 -10.86
N PHE A 89 -4.22 16.11 -10.76
CA PHE A 89 -2.94 16.56 -10.25
C PHE A 89 -2.34 17.71 -11.10
N ARG A 90 -2.32 17.55 -12.43
CA ARG A 90 -1.84 18.62 -13.32
C ARG A 90 -2.66 19.90 -13.16
N ASP A 91 -3.98 19.79 -13.09
CA ASP A 91 -4.88 20.93 -12.93
C ASP A 91 -4.67 21.63 -11.58
N ALA A 92 -4.45 20.87 -10.50
CA ALA A 92 -4.12 21.40 -9.18
C ALA A 92 -2.79 22.18 -9.20
N MET A 93 -1.76 21.62 -9.84
CA MET A 93 -0.46 22.29 -9.99
C MET A 93 -0.57 23.56 -10.82
N HIS A 94 -1.33 23.55 -11.92
CA HIS A 94 -1.55 24.74 -12.74
C HIS A 94 -2.27 25.83 -11.96
N ALA A 95 -3.33 25.49 -11.21
CA ALA A 95 -4.04 26.45 -10.37
C ALA A 95 -3.13 27.03 -9.29
N HIS A 96 -2.33 26.20 -8.64
CA HIS A 96 -1.35 26.63 -7.63
C HIS A 96 -0.33 27.61 -8.22
N LEU A 97 0.27 27.28 -9.35
CA LEU A 97 1.26 28.14 -10.04
C LEU A 97 0.65 29.46 -10.56
N ALA A 98 -0.64 29.44 -10.90
CA ALA A 98 -1.39 30.64 -11.30
C ALA A 98 -1.80 31.53 -10.10
N GLY A 99 -1.57 31.10 -8.87
CA GLY A 99 -1.98 31.81 -7.66
C GLY A 99 -3.49 31.67 -7.34
N ASP A 100 -4.21 30.78 -8.01
CA ASP A 100 -5.62 30.48 -7.74
C ASP A 100 -5.72 29.49 -6.59
N ALA A 101 -5.60 30.00 -5.37
CA ALA A 101 -5.55 29.19 -4.16
C ALA A 101 -6.86 28.44 -3.89
N GLU A 102 -8.02 29.04 -4.24
CA GLU A 102 -9.32 28.39 -4.05
C GLU A 102 -9.47 27.16 -4.94
N ARG A 103 -9.22 27.33 -6.23
CA ARG A 103 -9.27 26.24 -7.21
C ARG A 103 -8.24 25.16 -6.91
N ALA A 104 -7.02 25.54 -6.56
CA ALA A 104 -5.98 24.60 -6.16
C ALA A 104 -6.45 23.76 -4.94
N GLY A 105 -7.01 24.42 -3.90
CA GLY A 105 -7.54 23.75 -2.73
C GLY A 105 -8.62 22.71 -3.06
N GLN A 106 -9.60 23.06 -3.89
CA GLN A 106 -10.65 22.15 -4.34
C GLN A 106 -10.09 20.93 -5.09
N LEU A 107 -9.10 21.14 -5.95
CA LEU A 107 -8.48 20.06 -6.71
C LEU A 107 -7.64 19.13 -5.83
N TRP A 108 -6.95 19.67 -4.83
CA TRP A 108 -6.25 18.84 -3.83
C TRP A 108 -7.20 18.01 -2.99
N GLU A 109 -8.38 18.54 -2.60
CA GLU A 109 -9.42 17.75 -1.93
C GLU A 109 -9.95 16.63 -2.83
N ASN A 110 -10.16 16.90 -4.12
CA ASN A 110 -10.56 15.88 -5.08
C ASN A 110 -9.52 14.76 -5.19
N LEU A 111 -8.23 15.10 -5.22
CA LEU A 111 -7.15 14.10 -5.23
C LEU A 111 -7.19 13.22 -3.98
N ARG A 112 -7.38 13.83 -2.80
CA ARG A 112 -7.52 13.06 -1.55
C ARG A 112 -8.72 12.12 -1.58
N ALA A 113 -9.86 12.57 -2.11
CA ALA A 113 -11.04 11.73 -2.26
C ALA A 113 -10.81 10.57 -3.23
N ILE A 114 -10.21 10.82 -4.38
CA ILE A 114 -9.83 9.78 -5.36
C ILE A 114 -8.92 8.76 -4.69
N TRP A 115 -7.90 9.21 -3.96
CA TRP A 115 -6.95 8.35 -3.28
C TRP A 115 -7.59 7.53 -2.16
N SER A 116 -8.51 8.11 -1.40
CA SER A 116 -9.27 7.41 -0.37
C SER A 116 -10.06 6.20 -0.93
N HIS A 117 -10.57 6.29 -2.16
CA HIS A 117 -11.21 5.16 -2.83
C HIS A 117 -10.21 4.07 -3.20
N ALA A 118 -9.03 4.45 -3.69
CA ALA A 118 -7.94 3.52 -4.00
C ALA A 118 -7.51 2.75 -2.74
N TRP A 119 -7.33 3.47 -1.64
CA TRP A 119 -6.98 2.89 -0.35
C TRP A 119 -8.03 1.91 0.15
N SER A 120 -9.31 2.30 0.06
CA SER A 120 -10.44 1.43 0.44
C SER A 120 -10.48 0.15 -0.38
N ALA A 121 -10.19 0.24 -1.69
CA ALA A 121 -10.12 -0.92 -2.58
C ALA A 121 -8.95 -1.85 -2.21
N ASN A 122 -7.75 -1.30 -1.94
CA ASN A 122 -6.61 -2.06 -1.48
C ASN A 122 -6.92 -2.80 -0.16
N TYR A 123 -7.51 -2.09 0.81
CA TYR A 123 -7.88 -2.66 2.10
C TYR A 123 -8.89 -3.80 1.96
N ALA A 124 -9.94 -3.61 1.15
CA ALA A 124 -10.94 -4.63 0.88
C ALA A 124 -10.35 -5.90 0.26
N VAL A 125 -9.35 -5.76 -0.62
CA VAL A 125 -8.63 -6.89 -1.20
C VAL A 125 -7.83 -7.64 -0.14
N LEU A 126 -7.09 -6.95 0.70
CA LEU A 126 -6.33 -7.58 1.80
C LEU A 126 -7.26 -8.30 2.77
N GLU A 127 -8.35 -7.66 3.17
CA GLU A 127 -9.36 -8.26 4.06
C GLU A 127 -9.98 -9.52 3.44
N PHE A 128 -10.35 -9.46 2.15
CA PHE A 128 -10.85 -10.62 1.43
C PHE A 128 -9.83 -11.77 1.39
N MET A 129 -8.58 -11.49 1.09
CA MET A 129 -7.51 -12.50 1.06
C MET A 129 -7.30 -13.12 2.44
N GLN A 130 -7.26 -12.30 3.48
CA GLN A 130 -7.10 -12.76 4.86
C GLN A 130 -8.30 -13.55 5.35
N GLY A 131 -9.53 -13.15 4.98
CA GLY A 131 -10.77 -13.81 5.37
C GLY A 131 -11.02 -15.13 4.64
N THR A 132 -10.66 -15.23 3.36
CA THR A 132 -10.91 -16.42 2.53
C THR A 132 -9.82 -17.47 2.63
N GLY A 133 -8.67 -17.13 3.22
CA GLY A 133 -7.55 -18.07 3.33
C GLY A 133 -6.99 -18.47 1.97
N LEU A 134 -6.99 -17.56 0.98
CA LEU A 134 -6.40 -17.80 -0.35
C LEU A 134 -4.90 -18.08 -0.23
N THR A 135 -4.58 -19.36 0.03
CA THR A 135 -3.23 -19.84 0.36
C THR A 135 -2.40 -20.24 -0.85
N ARG A 136 -2.93 -20.10 -2.07
CA ARG A 136 -2.21 -20.54 -3.28
C ARG A 136 -0.84 -19.87 -3.47
N PHE A 137 -0.59 -18.77 -2.76
CA PHE A 137 0.58 -17.94 -2.95
C PHE A 137 1.47 -17.80 -1.72
N SER A 138 1.06 -18.33 -0.57
CA SER A 138 1.86 -18.26 0.65
C SER A 138 1.78 -19.57 1.42
N PRO A 139 2.90 -20.08 1.94
CA PRO A 139 2.91 -21.22 2.86
C PRO A 139 2.24 -20.87 4.20
N VAL A 140 2.08 -19.60 4.52
CA VAL A 140 1.46 -19.11 5.74
C VAL A 140 0.02 -18.69 5.47
N LYS A 141 -0.88 -19.10 6.36
CA LYS A 141 -2.30 -18.75 6.25
C LYS A 141 -2.46 -17.22 6.31
N PRO A 142 -3.23 -16.60 5.39
CA PRO A 142 -3.37 -15.15 5.31
C PRO A 142 -3.85 -14.48 6.61
N GLN A 143 -4.65 -15.16 7.43
CA GLN A 143 -5.08 -14.65 8.74
C GLN A 143 -3.94 -14.39 9.74
N HIS A 144 -2.75 -14.90 9.47
CA HIS A 144 -1.55 -14.66 10.28
C HIS A 144 -0.60 -13.62 9.68
N TRP A 145 -1.01 -12.96 8.60
CA TRP A 145 -0.20 -11.94 7.99
C TRP A 145 -0.18 -10.65 8.83
N VAL A 146 1.00 -10.17 9.10
CA VAL A 146 1.23 -8.79 9.47
C VAL A 146 1.57 -8.04 8.19
N VAL A 147 0.88 -6.95 7.93
CA VAL A 147 1.02 -6.20 6.68
C VAL A 147 1.31 -4.74 7.00
N ALA A 148 2.38 -4.22 6.38
CA ALA A 148 2.66 -2.80 6.31
C ALA A 148 2.35 -2.31 4.91
N SER A 149 1.41 -1.38 4.77
CA SER A 149 0.97 -0.84 3.48
C SER A 149 1.52 0.56 3.26
N PHE A 150 2.11 0.79 2.10
CA PHE A 150 2.74 2.05 1.72
C PHE A 150 2.12 2.59 0.44
N GLU A 151 1.66 3.83 0.49
CA GLU A 151 1.10 4.53 -0.65
C GLU A 151 2.21 5.14 -1.50
N HIS A 152 2.16 4.88 -2.81
CA HIS A 152 3.06 5.51 -3.76
C HIS A 152 2.24 6.16 -4.88
N HIS A 153 2.55 7.43 -5.16
CA HIS A 153 1.84 8.24 -6.17
C HIS A 153 2.54 8.22 -7.51
N THR A 154 3.83 7.88 -7.51
CA THR A 154 4.68 7.92 -8.70
C THR A 154 5.38 6.60 -8.96
N SER A 155 5.71 6.37 -10.23
CA SER A 155 6.64 5.30 -10.60
C SER A 155 8.09 5.70 -10.27
N PRO A 156 9.06 4.76 -10.30
CA PRO A 156 10.48 5.07 -10.15
C PRO A 156 11.03 6.09 -11.14
N HIS A 157 10.28 6.36 -12.21
CA HIS A 157 10.63 7.37 -13.24
C HIS A 157 9.89 8.72 -13.03
N GLY A 158 9.24 8.91 -11.88
CA GLY A 158 8.51 10.13 -11.56
C GLY A 158 7.20 10.34 -12.34
N LEU A 159 6.71 9.32 -13.04
CA LEU A 159 5.42 9.39 -13.72
C LEU A 159 4.28 9.10 -12.73
N PRO A 160 3.15 9.81 -12.82
CA PRO A 160 1.98 9.51 -11.99
C PRO A 160 1.56 8.05 -12.16
N ARG A 161 1.63 7.27 -11.08
CA ARG A 161 1.24 5.87 -11.06
C ARG A 161 0.80 5.48 -9.65
N PRO A 162 -0.46 5.76 -9.28
CA PRO A 162 -0.98 5.41 -7.98
C PRO A 162 -0.94 3.90 -7.74
N HIS A 163 -0.24 3.48 -6.70
CA HIS A 163 -0.16 2.07 -6.30
C HIS A 163 0.12 1.96 -4.80
N VAL A 164 -0.15 0.79 -4.23
CA VAL A 164 0.10 0.50 -2.82
C VAL A 164 0.99 -0.74 -2.74
N HIS A 165 2.12 -0.63 -2.07
CA HIS A 165 2.91 -1.77 -1.66
C HIS A 165 2.38 -2.30 -0.32
N ASN A 166 2.03 -3.57 -0.28
CA ASN A 166 1.66 -4.26 0.94
C ASN A 166 2.76 -5.25 1.28
N ILE A 167 3.65 -4.85 2.16
CA ILE A 167 4.73 -5.70 2.66
C ILE A 167 4.16 -6.69 3.66
N VAL A 168 4.06 -7.92 3.24
CA VAL A 168 3.50 -9.02 4.03
C VAL A 168 4.64 -9.78 4.71
N LEU A 169 4.59 -9.81 6.03
CA LEU A 169 5.47 -10.65 6.85
C LEU A 169 4.79 -12.01 7.04
N THR A 170 5.35 -13.07 6.43
CA THR A 170 4.69 -14.38 6.33
C THR A 170 5.16 -15.39 7.36
N SER A 171 6.32 -15.19 7.97
CA SER A 171 6.89 -16.11 8.96
C SER A 171 7.44 -15.35 10.16
N LEU A 172 6.56 -14.71 10.93
CA LEU A 172 6.98 -14.16 12.20
C LEU A 172 7.21 -15.29 13.19
N THR A 173 8.42 -15.48 13.62
CA THR A 173 8.71 -16.23 14.85
C THR A 173 7.92 -15.60 15.97
N THR A 174 6.95 -16.32 16.52
CA THR A 174 6.09 -15.86 17.62
C THR A 174 6.92 -15.10 18.64
N ALA A 175 6.47 -13.90 18.96
CA ALA A 175 7.10 -12.95 19.90
C ALA A 175 7.21 -13.49 21.35
N ALA A 176 7.64 -14.74 21.52
CA ALA A 176 8.03 -15.28 22.82
C ALA A 176 9.33 -14.66 23.36
N ASN A 177 9.99 -13.79 22.57
CA ASN A 177 11.30 -13.24 22.91
C ASN A 177 11.43 -11.70 22.82
N VAL A 178 10.35 -10.96 22.64
CA VAL A 178 10.41 -9.51 22.85
C VAL A 178 10.00 -9.23 24.28
N ARG A 179 10.98 -9.24 25.19
CA ARG A 179 10.89 -8.75 26.56
C ARG A 179 11.61 -7.43 26.66
#